data_8ee913ec57a653a94f4cf08e6616929c
#
_entry.id   8ee913ec57a653a94f4cf08e6616929c
#
_cell.length_a   1.000
_cell.length_b   1.000
_cell.length_c   1.000
_cell.angle_alpha   90.00
_cell.angle_beta   90.00
_cell.angle_gamma   90.00
#
_symmetry.space_group_name_H-M   'P 1'
#
loop_
_entity.id
_entity.type
_entity.pdbx_description
1 polymer ?
#
loop_
_entity_poly.entity_id
_entity_poly.type
_entity_poly.pdbx_seq_one_letter_code
_entity_poly.pdbx_strand_id
1 'polypeptide(L)'
;MNREEKIMTRVKEHYEEACSLGFEVVAIFLQGSQNYCCDEYTAEYQSDIDTKCIILPTLDDIVCGKSPYSHTHICANNEHIDIKDIRVMFEMFKKQNNSYIELLFTDYYYVNPKYEMLFKELKSLSEAIARMHPNQALRAMAGTSMEKFKALEHPYPGTMDKIEKYGYDPKQLHHILRLNDFIKRYVAGEEPYKNLLVPTQVSYLMQVKKGFYSLEDARQIAYETDQDTKRVKDEYITPDEYIDKATEQALMDLKCKFIKQFLKESL
;
A
#
# COMPACT_ATOMS: atom_id res chain seq x y z
N MET A 1 14.88 9.17 -20.47
CA MET A 1 14.70 8.90 -19.03
C MET A 1 14.32 7.44 -18.88
N ASN A 2 15.07 6.66 -18.10
CA ASN A 2 14.75 5.27 -17.86
C ASN A 2 13.53 5.17 -16.89
N ARG A 3 13.01 3.93 -16.65
CA ARG A 3 11.84 3.70 -15.79
C ARG A 3 12.03 4.24 -14.38
N GLU A 4 13.16 3.95 -13.77
CA GLU A 4 13.47 4.34 -12.38
C GLU A 4 13.59 5.86 -12.24
N GLU A 5 14.31 6.50 -13.16
CA GLU A 5 14.41 7.96 -13.22
C GLU A 5 13.04 8.63 -13.34
N LYS A 6 12.16 8.07 -14.20
CA LYS A 6 10.79 8.57 -14.37
C LYS A 6 10.00 8.50 -13.05
N ILE A 7 10.05 7.34 -12.39
CA ILE A 7 9.33 7.13 -11.11
C ILE A 7 9.87 8.10 -10.05
N MET A 8 11.19 8.18 -9.87
CA MET A 8 11.80 9.04 -8.85
C MET A 8 11.55 10.53 -9.11
N THR A 9 11.57 10.97 -10.38
CA THR A 9 11.22 12.34 -10.75
C THR A 9 9.77 12.66 -10.33
N ARG A 10 8.81 11.77 -10.66
CA ARG A 10 7.40 11.98 -10.27
C ARG A 10 7.19 11.93 -8.76
N VAL A 11 7.83 11.02 -8.04
CA VAL A 11 7.77 10.97 -6.57
C VAL A 11 8.25 12.28 -5.96
N LYS A 12 9.32 12.87 -6.51
CA LYS A 12 9.83 14.18 -6.05
C LYS A 12 8.89 15.33 -6.39
N GLU A 13 8.33 15.35 -7.60
CA GLU A 13 7.33 16.35 -8.00
C GLU A 13 6.09 16.29 -7.10
N HIS A 14 5.59 15.10 -6.79
CA HIS A 14 4.47 14.91 -5.86
C HIS A 14 4.82 15.37 -4.43
N TYR A 15 6.07 15.18 -4.00
CA TYR A 15 6.54 15.74 -2.72
C TYR A 15 6.46 17.27 -2.72
N GLU A 16 6.99 17.91 -3.78
CA GLU A 16 6.96 19.38 -3.92
C GLU A 16 5.52 19.90 -4.00
N GLU A 17 4.64 19.20 -4.71
CA GLU A 17 3.21 19.53 -4.80
C GLU A 17 2.53 19.43 -3.43
N ALA A 18 2.75 18.36 -2.67
CA ALA A 18 2.21 18.20 -1.31
C ALA A 18 2.71 19.31 -0.35
N CYS A 19 3.98 19.71 -0.46
CA CYS A 19 4.53 20.85 0.28
C CYS A 19 3.86 22.17 -0.11
N SER A 20 3.57 22.37 -1.41
CA SER A 20 2.91 23.60 -1.91
C SER A 20 1.48 23.75 -1.40
N LEU A 21 0.83 22.67 -0.99
CA LEU A 21 -0.48 22.69 -0.33
C LEU A 21 -0.42 23.14 1.13
N GLY A 22 0.77 23.47 1.66
CA GLY A 22 0.98 23.99 3.00
C GLY A 22 1.19 22.91 4.08
N PHE A 23 1.41 21.65 3.69
CA PHE A 23 1.67 20.57 4.63
C PHE A 23 3.14 20.47 5.03
N GLU A 24 3.39 20.13 6.30
CA GLU A 24 4.71 19.68 6.75
C GLU A 24 4.87 18.20 6.41
N VAL A 25 5.51 17.94 5.27
CA VAL A 25 5.69 16.57 4.73
C VAL A 25 6.92 15.92 5.35
N VAL A 26 6.77 14.72 5.92
CA VAL A 26 7.87 13.88 6.43
C VAL A 26 8.52 13.10 5.29
N ALA A 27 7.71 12.36 4.55
CA ALA A 27 8.14 11.52 3.45
C ALA A 27 6.98 11.22 2.51
N ILE A 28 7.33 10.92 1.28
CA ILE A 28 6.38 10.43 0.27
C ILE A 28 6.90 9.14 -0.34
N PHE A 29 6.00 8.21 -0.64
CA PHE A 29 6.29 6.87 -1.12
C PHE A 29 5.51 6.58 -2.40
N LEU A 30 6.14 5.90 -3.33
CA LEU A 30 5.43 5.27 -4.43
C LEU A 30 4.46 4.22 -3.90
N GLN A 31 3.22 4.23 -4.42
CA GLN A 31 2.29 3.14 -4.19
C GLN A 31 1.86 2.52 -5.53
N GLY A 32 1.58 1.21 -5.54
CA GLY A 32 0.98 0.56 -6.69
C GLY A 32 1.88 -0.39 -7.46
N SER A 33 1.53 -0.60 -8.72
CA SER A 33 2.03 -1.72 -9.54
C SER A 33 3.54 -1.71 -9.80
N GLN A 34 4.19 -0.56 -9.71
CA GLN A 34 5.63 -0.43 -9.88
C GLN A 34 6.42 -1.18 -8.79
N ASN A 35 5.87 -1.23 -7.56
CA ASN A 35 6.48 -1.98 -6.45
C ASN A 35 6.40 -3.49 -6.63
N TYR A 36 5.51 -3.96 -7.53
CA TYR A 36 5.25 -5.37 -7.79
C TYR A 36 5.83 -5.86 -9.12
N CYS A 37 6.54 -5.01 -9.86
CA CYS A 37 6.95 -5.26 -11.24
C CYS A 37 5.76 -5.58 -12.18
N CYS A 38 4.57 -5.04 -11.88
CA CYS A 38 3.32 -5.24 -12.63
C CYS A 38 2.85 -3.95 -13.32
N ASP A 39 3.76 -3.01 -13.53
CA ASP A 39 3.58 -1.78 -14.29
C ASP A 39 3.93 -1.98 -15.77
N GLU A 40 3.44 -1.08 -16.62
CA GLU A 40 3.68 -1.09 -18.05
C GLU A 40 3.84 0.34 -18.56
N TYR A 41 4.87 0.55 -19.40
CA TYR A 41 5.15 1.81 -20.08
C TYR A 41 5.37 1.53 -21.57
N THR A 42 4.29 1.57 -22.35
CA THR A 42 4.31 1.45 -23.81
C THR A 42 3.90 2.76 -24.46
N ALA A 43 3.96 2.86 -25.78
CA ALA A 43 3.47 4.01 -26.50
C ALA A 43 1.95 4.22 -26.33
N GLU A 44 1.21 3.12 -26.09
CA GLU A 44 -0.25 3.10 -26.02
C GLU A 44 -0.78 3.17 -24.59
N TYR A 45 0.03 2.76 -23.60
CA TYR A 45 -0.36 2.70 -22.20
C TYR A 45 0.79 3.07 -21.28
N GLN A 46 0.49 3.91 -20.29
CA GLN A 46 1.41 4.30 -19.22
C GLN A 46 0.75 4.01 -17.88
N SER A 47 1.42 3.25 -17.02
CA SER A 47 0.96 3.08 -15.63
C SER A 47 1.07 4.40 -14.87
N ASP A 48 0.00 4.77 -14.16
CA ASP A 48 -0.03 5.94 -13.30
C ASP A 48 1.00 5.81 -12.18
N ILE A 49 1.56 6.93 -11.75
CA ILE A 49 2.51 7.00 -10.64
C ILE A 49 1.79 7.63 -9.46
N ASP A 50 1.10 6.79 -8.69
CA ASP A 50 0.42 7.21 -7.48
C ASP A 50 1.37 7.18 -6.29
N THR A 51 1.17 8.10 -5.35
CA THR A 51 2.00 8.21 -4.15
C THR A 51 1.16 8.33 -2.89
N LYS A 52 1.78 8.02 -1.76
CA LYS A 52 1.21 8.25 -0.43
C LYS A 52 2.21 9.02 0.42
N CYS A 53 1.79 10.11 1.04
CA CYS A 53 2.67 10.92 1.87
C CYS A 53 2.25 10.97 3.34
N ILE A 54 3.25 11.11 4.21
CA ILE A 54 3.09 11.33 5.65
C ILE A 54 3.25 12.83 5.91
N ILE A 55 2.23 13.43 6.53
CA ILE A 55 2.27 14.80 7.00
C ILE A 55 2.20 14.87 8.52
N LEU A 56 2.68 15.97 9.10
CA LEU A 56 2.60 16.23 10.54
C LEU A 56 1.42 17.16 10.88
N PRO A 57 0.71 16.89 11.98
CA PRO A 57 -0.33 17.78 12.48
C PRO A 57 0.29 19.03 13.09
N THR A 58 -0.36 20.18 12.92
CA THR A 58 0.00 21.42 13.63
C THR A 58 -0.31 21.32 15.12
N LEU A 59 0.24 22.23 15.93
CA LEU A 59 -0.11 22.32 17.35
C LEU A 59 -1.63 22.53 17.52
N ASP A 60 -2.24 23.39 16.71
CA ASP A 60 -3.68 23.67 16.74
C ASP A 60 -4.51 22.41 16.42
N ASP A 61 -4.07 21.58 15.48
CA ASP A 61 -4.76 20.32 15.17
C ASP A 61 -4.78 19.35 16.36
N ILE A 62 -3.70 19.36 17.15
CA ILE A 62 -3.57 18.51 18.33
C ILE A 62 -4.38 19.09 19.50
N VAL A 63 -4.19 20.37 19.82
CA VAL A 63 -4.82 21.04 20.97
C VAL A 63 -6.34 21.13 20.81
N CYS A 64 -6.80 21.44 19.59
CA CYS A 64 -8.23 21.53 19.30
C CYS A 64 -8.87 20.15 19.02
N GLY A 65 -8.11 19.06 19.10
CA GLY A 65 -8.65 17.70 18.89
C GLY A 65 -9.23 17.48 17.47
N LYS A 66 -8.67 18.16 16.46
CA LYS A 66 -9.13 17.99 15.08
C LYS A 66 -8.87 16.57 14.58
N SER A 67 -9.81 16.06 13.79
CA SER A 67 -9.65 14.77 13.11
C SER A 67 -8.39 14.76 12.26
N PRO A 68 -7.61 13.65 12.29
CA PRO A 68 -6.41 13.54 11.47
C PRO A 68 -6.72 13.69 9.98
N TYR A 69 -5.89 14.44 9.25
CA TYR A 69 -6.07 14.64 7.82
C TYR A 69 -5.87 13.32 7.05
N SER A 70 -6.80 13.02 6.15
CA SER A 70 -6.76 11.81 5.33
C SER A 70 -7.56 12.02 4.05
N HIS A 71 -6.92 12.60 3.04
CA HIS A 71 -7.54 12.88 1.73
C HIS A 71 -6.61 12.48 0.60
N THR A 72 -7.19 12.28 -0.59
CA THR A 72 -6.47 12.06 -1.82
C THR A 72 -6.50 13.35 -2.65
N HIS A 73 -5.34 13.90 -2.95
CA HIS A 73 -5.17 14.99 -3.89
C HIS A 73 -5.01 14.43 -5.30
N ILE A 74 -5.73 14.98 -6.26
CA ILE A 74 -5.67 14.58 -7.67
C ILE A 74 -4.84 15.61 -8.42
N CYS A 75 -3.70 15.16 -8.96
CA CYS A 75 -2.82 15.99 -9.77
C CYS A 75 -3.43 16.32 -11.14
N ALA A 76 -2.90 17.33 -11.81
CA ALA A 76 -3.40 17.78 -13.12
C ALA A 76 -3.37 16.68 -14.21
N ASN A 77 -2.51 15.68 -14.07
CA ASN A 77 -2.39 14.52 -14.96
C ASN A 77 -3.19 13.28 -14.50
N ASN A 78 -4.12 13.45 -13.55
CA ASN A 78 -4.92 12.41 -12.91
C ASN A 78 -4.13 11.39 -12.05
N GLU A 79 -2.85 11.59 -11.79
CA GLU A 79 -2.14 10.83 -10.76
C GLU A 79 -2.60 11.29 -9.36
N HIS A 80 -2.41 10.43 -8.35
CA HIS A 80 -2.93 10.68 -7.01
C HIS A 80 -1.81 10.81 -5.98
N ILE A 81 -1.98 11.78 -5.07
CA ILE A 81 -1.20 11.88 -3.84
C ILE A 81 -2.14 11.59 -2.66
N ASP A 82 -1.97 10.45 -2.04
CA ASP A 82 -2.78 10.06 -0.87
C ASP A 82 -2.15 10.65 0.40
N ILE A 83 -2.65 11.81 0.84
CA ILE A 83 -2.07 12.60 1.94
C ILE A 83 -2.62 12.11 3.27
N LYS A 84 -1.75 11.64 4.16
CA LYS A 84 -2.10 11.05 5.45
C LYS A 84 -1.34 11.70 6.59
N ASP A 85 -2.08 12.18 7.57
CA ASP A 85 -1.53 12.55 8.87
C ASP A 85 -0.77 11.35 9.48
N ILE A 86 0.35 11.61 10.13
CA ILE A 86 1.16 10.57 10.79
C ILE A 86 0.35 9.73 11.78
N ARG A 87 -0.68 10.31 12.41
CA ARG A 87 -1.58 9.59 13.32
C ARG A 87 -2.37 8.51 12.60
N VAL A 88 -2.84 8.79 11.35
CA VAL A 88 -3.50 7.80 10.49
C VAL A 88 -2.51 6.77 10.00
N MET A 89 -1.37 7.21 9.46
CA MET A 89 -0.37 6.33 8.87
C MET A 89 0.11 5.26 9.86
N PHE A 90 0.48 5.68 11.08
CA PHE A 90 0.99 4.77 12.10
C PHE A 90 -0.10 3.85 12.67
N GLU A 91 -1.35 4.33 12.73
CA GLU A 91 -2.49 3.47 13.09
C GLU A 91 -2.74 2.38 12.02
N MET A 92 -2.56 2.70 10.73
CA MET A 92 -2.66 1.72 9.66
C MET A 92 -1.53 0.69 9.68
N PHE A 93 -0.31 1.08 10.06
CA PHE A 93 0.79 0.13 10.33
C PHE A 93 0.40 -0.83 11.46
N LYS A 94 -0.13 -0.30 12.57
CA LYS A 94 -0.59 -1.10 13.70
C LYS A 94 -1.73 -2.06 13.31
N LYS A 95 -2.67 -1.60 12.48
CA LYS A 95 -3.77 -2.43 11.93
C LYS A 95 -3.33 -3.41 10.85
N GLN A 96 -2.03 -3.45 10.54
CA GLN A 96 -1.46 -4.35 9.52
C GLN A 96 -2.14 -4.16 8.15
N ASN A 97 -2.52 -2.93 7.81
CA ASN A 97 -3.11 -2.66 6.50
C ASN A 97 -2.03 -2.82 5.43
N ASN A 98 -2.21 -3.81 4.54
CA ASN A 98 -1.20 -4.21 3.56
C ASN A 98 -0.75 -3.04 2.67
N SER A 99 -1.69 -2.20 2.20
CA SER A 99 -1.36 -1.06 1.32
C SER A 99 -0.60 0.08 2.02
N TYR A 100 -0.45 0.01 3.34
CA TYR A 100 0.41 0.90 4.13
C TYR A 100 1.72 0.22 4.50
N ILE A 101 1.68 -1.05 4.90
CA ILE A 101 2.89 -1.81 5.26
C ILE A 101 3.86 -1.87 4.08
N GLU A 102 3.37 -2.12 2.85
CA GLU A 102 4.20 -2.21 1.64
C GLU A 102 5.02 -0.95 1.37
N LEU A 103 4.57 0.25 1.81
CA LEU A 103 5.29 1.51 1.67
C LEU A 103 6.63 1.50 2.42
N LEU A 104 6.73 0.75 3.50
CA LEU A 104 7.97 0.61 4.26
C LEU A 104 9.05 -0.15 3.47
N PHE A 105 8.69 -0.82 2.38
CA PHE A 105 9.56 -1.67 1.59
C PHE A 105 9.81 -1.17 0.16
N THR A 106 9.11 -0.12 -0.29
CA THR A 106 9.40 0.50 -1.58
C THR A 106 10.79 1.10 -1.60
N ASP A 107 11.47 1.01 -2.76
CA ASP A 107 12.73 1.68 -3.02
C ASP A 107 12.52 3.11 -3.57
N TYR A 108 11.29 3.44 -3.95
CA TYR A 108 10.91 4.71 -4.55
C TYR A 108 10.23 5.61 -3.52
N TYR A 109 10.99 6.44 -2.86
CA TYR A 109 10.49 7.40 -1.88
C TYR A 109 11.35 8.66 -1.86
N TYR A 110 10.80 9.74 -1.35
CA TYR A 110 11.53 10.96 -1.03
C TYR A 110 11.27 11.33 0.42
N VAL A 111 12.33 11.71 1.14
CA VAL A 111 12.27 12.08 2.56
C VAL A 111 12.66 13.54 2.71
N ASN A 112 11.92 14.28 3.51
CA ASN A 112 12.35 15.59 3.96
C ASN A 112 13.64 15.46 4.77
N PRO A 113 14.74 16.11 4.37
CA PRO A 113 16.04 16.00 5.06
C PRO A 113 15.97 16.28 6.56
N LYS A 114 15.05 17.11 6.98
CA LYS A 114 14.76 17.43 8.38
C LYS A 114 14.43 16.19 9.23
N TYR A 115 13.77 15.19 8.65
CA TYR A 115 13.32 13.97 9.34
C TYR A 115 14.12 12.73 8.98
N GLU A 116 15.21 12.86 8.25
CA GLU A 116 15.97 11.72 7.70
C GLU A 116 16.38 10.69 8.76
N MET A 117 16.83 11.14 9.93
CA MET A 117 17.27 10.24 11.02
C MET A 117 16.10 9.43 11.59
N LEU A 118 14.96 10.07 11.85
CA LEU A 118 13.75 9.39 12.33
C LEU A 118 13.16 8.45 11.26
N PHE A 119 13.27 8.85 10.00
CA PHE A 119 12.86 8.00 8.89
C PHE A 119 13.74 6.75 8.75
N LYS A 120 15.06 6.85 8.94
CA LYS A 120 15.97 5.70 8.99
C LYS A 120 15.60 4.76 10.15
N GLU A 121 15.24 5.31 11.32
CA GLU A 121 14.74 4.52 12.45
C GLU A 121 13.44 3.78 12.06
N LEU A 122 12.48 4.44 11.40
CA LEU A 122 11.26 3.79 10.88
C LEU A 122 11.58 2.66 9.90
N LYS A 123 12.47 2.91 8.94
CA LYS A 123 12.87 1.90 7.93
C LYS A 123 13.57 0.69 8.57
N SER A 124 14.34 0.88 9.65
CA SER A 124 14.99 -0.22 10.37
C SER A 124 14.00 -1.14 11.09
N LEU A 125 12.81 -0.65 11.39
CA LEU A 125 11.73 -1.42 12.02
C LEU A 125 10.80 -2.09 11.00
N SER A 126 10.98 -1.89 9.69
CA SER A 126 10.01 -2.29 8.66
C SER A 126 9.59 -3.76 8.75
N GLU A 127 10.53 -4.69 8.87
CA GLU A 127 10.23 -6.13 8.94
C GLU A 127 9.49 -6.48 10.24
N ALA A 128 9.93 -5.92 11.37
CA ALA A 128 9.27 -6.11 12.66
C ALA A 128 7.83 -5.56 12.62
N ILE A 129 7.62 -4.37 12.05
CA ILE A 129 6.29 -3.77 11.88
C ILE A 129 5.39 -4.67 11.01
N ALA A 130 5.91 -5.20 9.90
CA ALA A 130 5.14 -6.04 8.98
C ALA A 130 4.71 -7.39 9.58
N ARG A 131 5.37 -7.83 10.66
CA ARG A 131 5.10 -9.13 11.32
C ARG A 131 4.67 -9.00 12.77
N MET A 132 4.45 -7.78 13.29
CA MET A 132 4.13 -7.59 14.71
C MET A 132 2.77 -8.17 15.14
N HIS A 133 1.82 -8.33 14.19
CA HIS A 133 0.47 -8.86 14.42
C HIS A 133 0.08 -9.83 13.28
N PRO A 134 0.63 -11.06 13.22
CA PRO A 134 0.46 -11.95 12.07
C PRO A 134 -0.98 -12.32 11.75
N ASN A 135 -1.79 -12.62 12.76
CA ASN A 135 -3.21 -12.93 12.57
C ASN A 135 -3.96 -11.72 11.99
N GLN A 136 -3.67 -10.52 12.47
CA GLN A 136 -4.29 -9.29 11.97
C GLN A 136 -3.86 -8.99 10.53
N ALA A 137 -2.58 -9.23 10.20
CA ALA A 137 -2.06 -9.09 8.84
C ALA A 137 -2.81 -10.00 7.86
N LEU A 138 -3.01 -11.27 8.23
CA LEU A 138 -3.77 -12.22 7.42
C LEU A 138 -5.24 -11.82 7.25
N ARG A 139 -5.90 -11.37 8.33
CA ARG A 139 -7.27 -10.86 8.24
C ARG A 139 -7.37 -9.66 7.30
N ALA A 140 -6.42 -8.73 7.37
CA ALA A 140 -6.39 -7.54 6.52
C ALA A 140 -6.16 -7.91 5.04
N MET A 141 -5.19 -8.78 4.73
CA MET A 141 -4.90 -9.23 3.37
C MET A 141 -6.04 -10.03 2.75
N ALA A 142 -6.59 -11.00 3.50
CA ALA A 142 -7.74 -11.80 3.06
C ALA A 142 -9.00 -10.94 2.88
N GLY A 143 -9.21 -9.94 3.76
CA GLY A 143 -10.29 -8.96 3.63
C GLY A 143 -10.15 -8.16 2.34
N THR A 144 -8.95 -7.67 2.03
CA THR A 144 -8.68 -6.96 0.76
C THR A 144 -8.92 -7.88 -0.45
N SER A 145 -8.48 -9.14 -0.41
CA SER A 145 -8.74 -10.12 -1.48
C SER A 145 -10.24 -10.32 -1.71
N MET A 146 -11.01 -10.47 -0.64
CA MET A 146 -12.48 -10.60 -0.71
C MET A 146 -13.15 -9.35 -1.29
N GLU A 147 -12.66 -8.13 -0.96
CA GLU A 147 -13.17 -6.89 -1.58
C GLU A 147 -12.93 -6.90 -3.10
N LYS A 148 -11.74 -7.34 -3.56
CA LYS A 148 -11.44 -7.47 -4.98
C LYS A 148 -12.31 -8.52 -5.66
N PHE A 149 -12.59 -9.65 -4.97
CA PHE A 149 -13.50 -10.67 -5.45
C PHE A 149 -14.93 -10.12 -5.67
N LYS A 150 -15.46 -9.38 -4.70
CA LYS A 150 -16.78 -8.73 -4.83
C LYS A 150 -16.82 -7.67 -5.94
N ALA A 151 -15.70 -7.00 -6.17
CA ALA A 151 -15.58 -5.97 -7.19
C ALA A 151 -15.35 -6.51 -8.61
N LEU A 152 -15.13 -7.83 -8.77
CA LEU A 152 -14.76 -8.47 -10.05
C LEU A 152 -15.72 -8.11 -11.18
N GLU A 153 -17.02 -8.17 -10.93
CA GLU A 153 -18.08 -7.92 -11.92
C GLU A 153 -18.92 -6.66 -11.55
N HIS A 154 -18.51 -5.93 -10.52
CA HIS A 154 -19.28 -4.78 -10.06
C HIS A 154 -19.01 -3.54 -10.94
N PRO A 155 -20.02 -3.03 -11.69
CA PRO A 155 -19.85 -1.86 -12.51
C PRO A 155 -19.83 -0.59 -11.65
N TYR A 156 -18.78 0.22 -11.83
CA TYR A 156 -18.71 1.59 -11.33
C TYR A 156 -17.97 2.48 -12.35
N PRO A 157 -18.06 3.81 -12.27
CA PRO A 157 -17.58 4.69 -13.34
C PRO A 157 -16.16 4.41 -13.84
N GLY A 158 -15.25 4.00 -12.97
CA GLY A 158 -13.85 3.71 -13.33
C GLY A 158 -13.60 2.31 -13.92
N THR A 159 -14.63 1.44 -14.05
CA THR A 159 -14.50 0.07 -14.58
C THR A 159 -15.50 -0.30 -15.65
N MET A 160 -16.44 0.59 -15.99
CA MET A 160 -17.51 0.32 -16.96
C MET A 160 -16.98 -0.16 -18.31
N ASP A 161 -15.95 0.48 -18.84
CA ASP A 161 -15.28 0.11 -20.09
C ASP A 161 -14.75 -1.32 -20.10
N LYS A 162 -14.22 -1.79 -18.95
CA LYS A 162 -13.70 -3.14 -18.79
C LYS A 162 -14.81 -4.17 -18.63
N ILE A 163 -15.84 -3.83 -17.84
CA ILE A 163 -17.02 -4.70 -17.67
C ILE A 163 -17.74 -4.86 -19.01
N GLU A 164 -17.91 -3.82 -19.81
CA GLU A 164 -18.50 -3.90 -21.14
C GLU A 164 -17.68 -4.76 -22.09
N LYS A 165 -16.34 -4.64 -22.04
CA LYS A 165 -15.43 -5.35 -22.93
C LYS A 165 -15.23 -6.82 -22.57
N TYR A 166 -15.05 -7.14 -21.28
CA TYR A 166 -14.64 -8.45 -20.81
C TYR A 166 -15.71 -9.18 -20.00
N GLY A 167 -16.78 -8.50 -19.56
CA GLY A 167 -17.77 -8.98 -18.61
C GLY A 167 -17.29 -8.88 -17.14
N TYR A 168 -16.02 -8.53 -16.89
CA TYR A 168 -15.42 -8.37 -15.57
C TYR A 168 -14.27 -7.35 -15.62
N ASP A 169 -13.76 -6.92 -14.46
CA ASP A 169 -12.53 -6.12 -14.40
C ASP A 169 -11.29 -7.03 -14.23
N PRO A 170 -10.45 -7.20 -15.29
CA PRO A 170 -9.24 -8.03 -15.22
C PRO A 170 -8.25 -7.59 -14.15
N LYS A 171 -8.24 -6.29 -13.77
CA LYS A 171 -7.40 -5.76 -12.70
C LYS A 171 -7.80 -6.34 -11.34
N GLN A 172 -9.09 -6.61 -11.09
CA GLN A 172 -9.52 -7.24 -9.85
C GLN A 172 -9.07 -8.69 -9.78
N LEU A 173 -9.20 -9.47 -10.86
CA LEU A 173 -8.69 -10.85 -10.93
C LEU A 173 -7.17 -10.89 -10.68
N HIS A 174 -6.41 -9.99 -11.32
CA HIS A 174 -4.98 -9.82 -11.09
C HIS A 174 -4.68 -9.60 -9.59
N HIS A 175 -5.44 -8.71 -8.91
CA HIS A 175 -5.24 -8.45 -7.49
C HIS A 175 -5.56 -9.65 -6.60
N ILE A 176 -6.61 -10.41 -6.89
CA ILE A 176 -6.99 -11.63 -6.16
C ILE A 176 -5.85 -12.64 -6.21
N LEU A 177 -5.36 -12.93 -7.42
CA LEU A 177 -4.26 -13.90 -7.63
C LEU A 177 -2.96 -13.44 -6.96
N ARG A 178 -2.58 -12.16 -7.10
CA ARG A 178 -1.39 -11.59 -6.48
C ARG A 178 -1.45 -11.67 -4.95
N LEU A 179 -2.60 -11.35 -4.36
CA LEU A 179 -2.77 -11.41 -2.90
C LEU A 179 -2.74 -12.84 -2.37
N ASN A 180 -3.28 -13.81 -3.10
CA ASN A 180 -3.17 -15.21 -2.73
C ASN A 180 -1.72 -15.71 -2.74
N ASP A 181 -0.94 -15.38 -3.78
CA ASP A 181 0.51 -15.66 -3.83
C ASP A 181 1.23 -15.04 -2.63
N PHE A 182 0.96 -13.76 -2.37
CA PHE A 182 1.53 -13.03 -1.24
C PHE A 182 1.21 -13.69 0.11
N ILE A 183 -0.07 -14.02 0.36
CA ILE A 183 -0.53 -14.63 1.61
C ILE A 183 0.15 -15.98 1.84
N LYS A 184 0.23 -16.84 0.84
CA LYS A 184 0.90 -18.14 0.93
C LYS A 184 2.38 -18.00 1.32
N ARG A 185 3.07 -17.08 0.69
CA ARG A 185 4.49 -16.82 0.97
C ARG A 185 4.69 -16.13 2.33
N TYR A 186 3.76 -15.26 2.73
CA TYR A 186 3.77 -14.62 4.04
C TYR A 186 3.66 -15.64 5.17
N VAL A 187 2.76 -16.61 5.07
CA VAL A 187 2.59 -17.67 6.09
C VAL A 187 3.71 -18.69 6.08
N ALA A 188 4.32 -18.95 4.92
CA ALA A 188 5.51 -19.81 4.85
C ALA A 188 6.69 -19.26 5.65
N GLY A 189 6.81 -17.92 5.74
CA GLY A 189 7.80 -17.25 6.57
C GLY A 189 9.26 -17.42 6.13
N GLU A 190 9.49 -17.90 4.92
CA GLU A 190 10.81 -18.25 4.39
C GLU A 190 11.56 -17.05 3.79
N GLU A 191 10.83 -15.96 3.51
CA GLU A 191 11.34 -14.80 2.82
C GLU A 191 11.16 -13.51 3.63
N PRO A 192 12.07 -12.50 3.47
CA PRO A 192 11.81 -11.13 3.92
C PRO A 192 10.56 -10.56 3.28
N TYR A 193 9.83 -9.72 4.00
CA TYR A 193 8.58 -9.11 3.51
C TYR A 193 8.77 -8.36 2.18
N LYS A 194 9.91 -7.69 1.99
CA LYS A 194 10.23 -7.00 0.73
C LYS A 194 10.11 -7.91 -0.49
N ASN A 195 10.56 -9.15 -0.39
CA ASN A 195 10.54 -10.09 -1.52
C ASN A 195 9.12 -10.53 -1.87
N LEU A 196 8.21 -10.54 -0.88
CA LEU A 196 6.80 -10.90 -1.09
C LEU A 196 6.06 -9.91 -1.99
N LEU A 197 6.52 -8.67 -2.10
CA LEU A 197 5.88 -7.64 -2.92
C LEU A 197 5.86 -8.02 -4.39
N VAL A 198 6.94 -8.61 -4.89
CA VAL A 198 7.03 -9.07 -6.28
C VAL A 198 6.45 -10.49 -6.35
N PRO A 199 5.33 -10.70 -7.06
CA PRO A 199 4.70 -12.02 -7.15
C PRO A 199 5.58 -13.02 -7.91
N THR A 200 5.38 -14.32 -7.65
CA THR A 200 6.18 -15.38 -8.26
C THR A 200 5.98 -15.49 -9.78
N GLN A 201 4.82 -15.08 -10.28
CA GLN A 201 4.44 -15.24 -11.70
C GLN A 201 4.04 -13.90 -12.35
N VAL A 202 4.96 -12.91 -12.34
CA VAL A 202 4.71 -11.56 -12.89
C VAL A 202 4.16 -11.61 -14.32
N SER A 203 4.81 -12.36 -15.22
CA SER A 203 4.39 -12.43 -16.65
C SER A 203 2.98 -12.96 -16.81
N TYR A 204 2.59 -13.99 -16.06
CA TYR A 204 1.24 -14.53 -16.04
C TYR A 204 0.23 -13.48 -15.52
N LEU A 205 0.53 -12.84 -14.40
CA LEU A 205 -0.34 -11.81 -13.84
C LEU A 205 -0.53 -10.61 -14.76
N MET A 206 0.48 -10.26 -15.55
CA MET A 206 0.36 -9.22 -16.57
C MET A 206 -0.56 -9.63 -17.73
N GLN A 207 -0.58 -10.91 -18.13
CA GLN A 207 -1.56 -11.41 -19.10
C GLN A 207 -2.99 -11.35 -18.51
N VAL A 208 -3.17 -11.80 -17.27
CA VAL A 208 -4.47 -11.71 -16.57
C VAL A 208 -4.97 -10.25 -16.54
N LYS A 209 -4.11 -9.29 -16.19
CA LYS A 209 -4.44 -7.86 -16.15
C LYS A 209 -4.92 -7.32 -17.51
N LYS A 210 -4.49 -7.93 -18.61
CA LYS A 210 -4.88 -7.57 -19.99
C LYS A 210 -6.16 -8.27 -20.49
N GLY A 211 -6.84 -9.03 -19.64
CA GLY A 211 -8.10 -9.70 -20.03
C GLY A 211 -7.89 -11.00 -20.78
N PHE A 212 -6.92 -11.81 -20.36
CA PHE A 212 -6.60 -13.10 -20.99
C PHE A 212 -7.72 -14.13 -20.89
N TYR A 213 -8.56 -14.08 -19.86
CA TYR A 213 -9.60 -15.07 -19.59
C TYR A 213 -10.98 -14.67 -20.12
N SER A 214 -11.81 -15.67 -20.43
CA SER A 214 -13.25 -15.49 -20.57
C SER A 214 -13.88 -15.12 -19.21
N LEU A 215 -15.08 -14.59 -19.21
CA LEU A 215 -15.83 -14.30 -17.97
C LEU A 215 -16.03 -15.56 -17.12
N GLU A 216 -16.37 -16.68 -17.76
CA GLU A 216 -16.61 -17.96 -17.07
C GLU A 216 -15.34 -18.47 -16.38
N ASP A 217 -14.22 -18.50 -17.10
CA ASP A 217 -12.92 -18.88 -16.53
C ASP A 217 -12.48 -17.91 -15.41
N ALA A 218 -12.67 -16.62 -15.61
CA ALA A 218 -12.32 -15.60 -14.61
C ALA A 218 -13.11 -15.78 -13.30
N ARG A 219 -14.42 -16.09 -13.40
CA ARG A 219 -15.27 -16.42 -12.24
C ARG A 219 -14.78 -17.64 -11.49
N GLN A 220 -14.48 -18.71 -12.23
CA GLN A 220 -14.02 -19.96 -11.64
C GLN A 220 -12.67 -19.77 -10.94
N ILE A 221 -11.71 -19.15 -11.60
CA ILE A 221 -10.38 -18.87 -11.05
C ILE A 221 -10.49 -17.96 -9.81
N ALA A 222 -11.29 -16.91 -9.87
CA ALA A 222 -11.49 -16.01 -8.75
C ALA A 222 -12.11 -16.72 -7.55
N TYR A 223 -13.12 -17.57 -7.79
CA TYR A 223 -13.77 -18.36 -6.74
C TYR A 223 -12.80 -19.34 -6.08
N GLU A 224 -12.08 -20.14 -6.86
CA GLU A 224 -11.11 -21.10 -6.34
C GLU A 224 -10.00 -20.40 -5.53
N THR A 225 -9.53 -19.26 -6.03
CA THR A 225 -8.49 -18.45 -5.35
C THR A 225 -9.01 -17.85 -4.04
N ASP A 226 -10.26 -17.38 -4.00
CA ASP A 226 -10.89 -16.88 -2.77
C ASP A 226 -11.06 -18.00 -1.73
N GLN A 227 -11.49 -19.20 -2.14
CA GLN A 227 -11.59 -20.36 -1.25
C GLN A 227 -10.22 -20.79 -0.71
N ASP A 228 -9.19 -20.81 -1.57
CA ASP A 228 -7.83 -21.12 -1.14
C ASP A 228 -7.27 -20.07 -0.17
N THR A 229 -7.50 -18.78 -0.42
CA THR A 229 -7.14 -17.68 0.50
C THR A 229 -7.80 -17.85 1.87
N LYS A 230 -9.11 -18.19 1.90
CA LYS A 230 -9.83 -18.45 3.15
C LYS A 230 -9.25 -19.64 3.89
N ARG A 231 -9.00 -20.75 3.18
CA ARG A 231 -8.40 -21.95 3.77
C ARG A 231 -7.06 -21.66 4.41
N VAL A 232 -6.13 -21.02 3.67
CA VAL A 232 -4.79 -20.65 4.19
C VAL A 232 -4.90 -19.74 5.41
N LYS A 233 -5.78 -18.74 5.38
CA LYS A 233 -6.02 -17.87 6.53
C LYS A 233 -6.53 -18.65 7.74
N ASP A 234 -7.52 -19.52 7.58
CA ASP A 234 -8.16 -20.25 8.68
C ASP A 234 -7.23 -21.33 9.29
N GLU A 235 -6.36 -21.93 8.46
CA GLU A 235 -5.32 -22.87 8.91
C GLU A 235 -4.21 -22.17 9.73
N TYR A 236 -3.88 -20.93 9.39
CA TYR A 236 -2.78 -20.19 10.04
C TYR A 236 -3.21 -19.43 11.30
N ILE A 237 -4.43 -18.85 11.31
CA ILE A 237 -4.91 -18.06 12.44
C ILE A 237 -5.13 -18.97 13.65
N THR A 238 -4.41 -18.69 14.73
CA THR A 238 -4.51 -19.41 16.00
C THR A 238 -5.26 -18.58 17.04
N PRO A 239 -5.92 -19.22 18.04
CA PRO A 239 -6.54 -18.51 19.15
C PRO A 239 -5.53 -17.70 19.99
N ASP A 240 -4.33 -18.24 20.16
CA ASP A 240 -3.24 -17.59 20.89
C ASP A 240 -2.50 -16.65 19.93
N GLU A 241 -2.99 -15.41 19.85
CA GLU A 241 -2.44 -14.40 18.97
C GLU A 241 -1.10 -13.89 19.49
N TYR A 242 -0.04 -14.09 18.69
CA TYR A 242 1.24 -13.42 18.94
C TYR A 242 1.13 -11.94 18.57
N ILE A 243 1.50 -11.09 19.51
CA ILE A 243 1.59 -9.63 19.32
C ILE A 243 2.96 -9.18 19.80
N ASP A 244 3.75 -8.59 18.91
CA ASP A 244 5.03 -7.97 19.28
C ASP A 244 4.78 -6.58 19.91
N LYS A 245 4.58 -6.58 21.24
CA LYS A 245 4.35 -5.37 22.02
C LYS A 245 5.55 -4.43 22.04
N ALA A 246 6.76 -4.94 21.88
CA ALA A 246 7.98 -4.12 21.85
C ALA A 246 8.02 -3.29 20.55
N THR A 247 7.75 -3.91 19.42
CA THR A 247 7.65 -3.21 18.12
C THR A 247 6.47 -2.22 18.11
N GLU A 248 5.32 -2.60 18.68
CA GLU A 248 4.16 -1.71 18.80
C GLU A 248 4.52 -0.43 19.60
N GLN A 249 5.22 -0.60 20.74
CA GLN A 249 5.67 0.53 21.56
C GLN A 249 6.73 1.38 20.83
N ALA A 250 7.72 0.76 20.19
CA ALA A 250 8.75 1.46 19.43
C ALA A 250 8.13 2.32 18.31
N LEU A 251 7.10 1.80 17.62
CA LEU A 251 6.36 2.53 16.60
C LEU A 251 5.63 3.75 17.20
N MET A 252 5.01 3.60 18.36
CA MET A 252 4.33 4.71 19.06
C MET A 252 5.32 5.77 19.53
N ASP A 253 6.46 5.38 20.06
CA ASP A 253 7.52 6.28 20.50
C ASP A 253 8.10 7.07 19.31
N LEU A 254 8.30 6.41 18.20
CA LEU A 254 8.79 7.03 16.97
C LEU A 254 7.80 8.08 16.42
N LYS A 255 6.50 7.76 16.39
CA LYS A 255 5.45 8.74 16.06
C LYS A 255 5.56 10.00 16.94
N CYS A 256 5.72 9.81 18.25
CA CYS A 256 5.89 10.94 19.18
C CYS A 256 7.17 11.74 18.90
N LYS A 257 8.28 11.08 18.51
CA LYS A 257 9.53 11.78 18.15
C LYS A 257 9.33 12.68 16.93
N PHE A 258 8.67 12.21 15.86
CA PHE A 258 8.36 13.03 14.68
C PHE A 258 7.55 14.28 15.03
N ILE A 259 6.45 14.11 15.77
CA ILE A 259 5.58 15.21 16.16
C ILE A 259 6.33 16.20 17.06
N LYS A 260 7.08 15.71 18.06
CA LYS A 260 7.88 16.58 18.97
C LYS A 260 8.97 17.36 18.24
N GLN A 261 9.63 16.77 17.25
CA GLN A 261 10.64 17.47 16.47
C GLN A 261 10.02 18.65 15.72
N PHE A 262 8.90 18.42 15.03
CA PHE A 262 8.18 19.47 14.29
C PHE A 262 7.70 20.60 15.23
N LEU A 263 7.04 20.26 16.32
CA LEU A 263 6.49 21.25 17.23
C LEU A 263 7.55 22.13 17.92
N LYS A 264 8.73 21.56 18.23
CA LYS A 264 9.86 22.34 18.80
C LYS A 264 10.39 23.41 17.87
N GLU A 265 10.27 23.22 16.56
CA GLU A 265 10.73 24.16 15.55
C GLU A 265 9.64 25.16 15.14
N SER A 266 8.38 24.87 15.50
CA SER A 266 7.21 25.72 15.22
C SER A 266 6.87 26.69 16.37
N LEU A 267 7.54 26.52 17.54
CA LEU A 267 7.46 27.37 18.72
C LEU A 267 8.64 28.34 18.78
#